data_7f98b117da4be9ad6e2f1eeb913c7116
#
_entry.id   7f98b117da4be9ad6e2f1eeb913c7116
#
_cell.length_a   1.000
_cell.length_b   1.000
_cell.length_c   1.000
_cell.angle_alpha   90.00
_cell.angle_beta   90.00
_cell.angle_gamma   90.00
#
_symmetry.space_group_name_H-M   'P 1'
#
loop_
_entity.id
_entity.type
_entity.pdbx_description
1 polymer ?
#
loop_
_entity_poly.entity_id
_entity_poly.type
_entity_poly.pdbx_seq_one_letter_code
_entity_poly.pdbx_strand_id
1 'polypeptide(L)'
;MAAGATGLLGLSGCSDAQDTSAVLPQDIARGTSCHLDGMLLADYPGPKAQLHHGGRGSPYFFCDTMELFNTLLAGEQVRAWRAAYVQDMGAADWESPQGHWIDAKGAFYVHGSSRHGSMGPTLASFGQEVQAQAFAREYGGKVLRFDQVTPEQVDLSGGAMHDMRM
;
A
#
# COMPACT_ATOMS: atom_id res chain seq x y z
N MET A 1 70.42 21.17 -3.75
CA MET A 1 69.51 20.33 -4.58
C MET A 1 68.42 19.82 -3.62
N ALA A 2 67.23 20.44 -3.66
CA ALA A 2 66.13 20.09 -2.79
C ALA A 2 65.02 19.48 -3.66
N ALA A 3 64.65 18.21 -3.39
CA ALA A 3 63.55 17.53 -4.04
C ALA A 3 62.31 17.66 -3.17
N GLY A 4 61.30 18.35 -3.66
CA GLY A 4 59.99 18.47 -3.03
C GLY A 4 59.11 17.29 -3.42
N ALA A 5 58.57 16.57 -2.43
CA ALA A 5 57.55 15.55 -2.61
C ALA A 5 56.15 16.15 -2.38
N THR A 6 55.40 16.26 -3.47
CA THR A 6 53.99 16.73 -3.41
C THR A 6 53.09 15.51 -3.16
N GLY A 7 52.50 15.43 -1.94
CA GLY A 7 51.52 14.40 -1.58
C GLY A 7 50.13 14.78 -2.13
N LEU A 8 49.56 13.94 -2.97
CA LEU A 8 48.13 13.99 -3.36
C LEU A 8 47.29 13.41 -2.24
N LEU A 9 46.49 14.24 -1.59
CA LEU A 9 45.40 13.80 -0.71
C LEU A 9 44.22 13.38 -1.60
N GLY A 10 44.00 12.06 -1.70
CA GLY A 10 42.79 11.49 -2.30
C GLY A 10 41.59 11.71 -1.39
N LEU A 11 40.62 12.54 -1.79
CA LEU A 11 39.30 12.60 -1.19
C LEU A 11 38.53 11.32 -1.62
N SER A 12 38.43 10.37 -0.70
CA SER A 12 37.50 9.26 -0.84
C SER A 12 36.10 9.81 -0.60
N GLY A 13 35.38 10.15 -1.66
CA GLY A 13 33.95 10.43 -1.62
C GLY A 13 33.20 9.16 -1.25
N CYS A 14 32.57 9.09 -0.09
CA CYS A 14 31.53 8.12 0.21
C CYS A 14 30.35 8.41 -0.70
N SER A 15 30.26 7.69 -1.81
CA SER A 15 29.02 7.61 -2.56
C SER A 15 28.07 6.77 -1.73
N ASP A 16 27.03 7.37 -1.15
CA ASP A 16 25.84 6.65 -0.71
C ASP A 16 25.25 5.99 -1.96
N ALA A 17 25.62 4.76 -2.19
CA ALA A 17 24.97 3.92 -3.17
C ALA A 17 23.54 3.72 -2.69
N GLN A 18 22.61 4.49 -3.20
CA GLN A 18 21.20 4.23 -3.04
C GLN A 18 20.95 2.82 -3.58
N ASP A 19 20.61 1.91 -2.69
CA ASP A 19 20.21 0.56 -3.04
C ASP A 19 19.00 0.64 -3.99
N THR A 20 19.27 0.51 -5.29
CA THR A 20 18.27 0.57 -6.36
C THR A 20 17.65 -0.80 -6.64
N SER A 21 17.91 -1.81 -5.78
CA SER A 21 17.27 -3.10 -5.90
C SER A 21 15.75 -2.95 -5.82
N ALA A 22 15.04 -3.62 -6.74
CA ALA A 22 13.59 -3.67 -6.73
C ALA A 22 13.11 -4.27 -5.40
N VAL A 23 12.28 -3.55 -4.69
CA VAL A 23 11.64 -4.06 -3.48
C VAL A 23 10.47 -4.93 -3.91
N LEU A 24 10.49 -6.21 -3.55
CA LEU A 24 9.41 -7.15 -3.89
C LEU A 24 8.35 -7.19 -2.77
N PRO A 25 7.08 -7.48 -3.10
CA PRO A 25 6.06 -7.68 -2.11
C PRO A 25 6.35 -8.93 -1.26
N GLN A 26 5.87 -8.93 -0.03
CA GLN A 26 5.95 -10.05 0.90
C GLN A 26 4.56 -10.64 1.14
N ASP A 27 4.48 -11.96 1.23
CA ASP A 27 3.22 -12.63 1.54
C ASP A 27 2.82 -12.45 3.01
N ILE A 28 1.52 -12.51 3.25
CA ILE A 28 0.93 -12.41 4.58
C ILE A 28 1.16 -13.72 5.33
N ALA A 29 1.94 -13.67 6.40
CA ALA A 29 2.07 -14.81 7.31
C ALA A 29 0.85 -14.87 8.25
N ARG A 30 0.59 -16.04 8.83
CA ARG A 30 -0.58 -16.28 9.72
C ARG A 30 -0.73 -15.26 10.86
N GLY A 31 0.36 -14.75 11.40
CA GLY A 31 0.36 -13.78 12.50
C GLY A 31 0.58 -12.33 12.06
N THR A 32 0.49 -12.04 10.75
CA THR A 32 0.69 -10.67 10.25
C THR A 32 -0.48 -9.79 10.71
N SER A 33 -0.14 -8.72 11.43
CA SER A 33 -1.10 -7.72 11.91
C SER A 33 -1.02 -6.41 11.13
N CYS A 34 -2.13 -5.71 11.08
CA CYS A 34 -2.23 -4.38 10.52
C CYS A 34 -1.37 -3.38 11.30
N HIS A 35 -0.69 -2.51 10.56
CA HIS A 35 0.18 -1.49 11.14
C HIS A 35 -0.59 -0.41 11.93
N LEU A 36 -1.83 -0.11 11.53
CA LEU A 36 -2.61 0.96 12.15
C LEU A 36 -3.38 0.50 13.39
N ASP A 37 -4.02 -0.66 13.34
CA ASP A 37 -4.96 -1.09 14.37
C ASP A 37 -4.63 -2.43 15.03
N GLY A 38 -3.64 -3.17 14.48
CA GLY A 38 -3.22 -4.46 15.04
C GLY A 38 -4.10 -5.65 14.69
N MET A 39 -5.14 -5.49 13.86
CA MET A 39 -5.99 -6.59 13.40
C MET A 39 -5.19 -7.61 12.60
N LEU A 40 -5.50 -8.90 12.75
CA LEU A 40 -4.86 -9.95 11.95
C LEU A 40 -5.42 -9.92 10.53
N LEU A 41 -4.54 -9.71 9.53
CA LEU A 41 -4.96 -9.57 8.14
C LEU A 41 -5.72 -10.79 7.61
N ALA A 42 -5.34 -11.98 8.07
CA ALA A 42 -5.93 -13.24 7.60
C ALA A 42 -7.39 -13.44 8.02
N ASP A 43 -7.88 -12.70 9.02
CA ASP A 43 -9.21 -12.88 9.60
C ASP A 43 -10.30 -12.06 8.89
N TYR A 44 -9.92 -11.22 7.94
CA TYR A 44 -10.83 -10.24 7.34
C TYR A 44 -10.84 -10.31 5.81
N PRO A 45 -12.00 -10.02 5.18
CA PRO A 45 -12.13 -10.00 3.72
C PRO A 45 -11.55 -8.74 3.09
N GLY A 46 -11.56 -8.70 1.77
CA GLY A 46 -11.20 -7.54 0.96
C GLY A 46 -9.70 -7.32 0.79
N PRO A 47 -9.32 -6.39 -0.07
CA PRO A 47 -7.93 -6.20 -0.49
C PRO A 47 -7.04 -5.72 0.65
N LYS A 48 -5.90 -6.38 0.80
CA LYS A 48 -4.83 -5.97 1.72
C LYS A 48 -3.80 -5.11 0.99
N ALA A 49 -3.01 -4.39 1.78
CA ALA A 49 -1.95 -3.55 1.25
C ALA A 49 -0.66 -3.68 2.06
N GLN A 50 0.45 -3.29 1.44
CA GLN A 50 1.75 -3.19 2.11
C GLN A 50 2.55 -2.01 1.61
N LEU A 51 3.29 -1.37 2.51
CA LEU A 51 4.12 -0.19 2.27
C LEU A 51 5.56 -0.46 2.72
N HIS A 52 6.49 -0.35 1.80
CA HIS A 52 7.91 -0.55 2.05
C HIS A 52 8.63 0.79 2.19
N HIS A 53 9.32 0.97 3.31
CA HIS A 53 10.17 2.13 3.58
C HIS A 53 11.64 1.81 3.36
N GLY A 54 12.45 2.83 3.06
CA GLY A 54 13.90 2.69 2.99
C GLY A 54 14.51 2.22 4.31
N GLY A 55 15.47 1.27 4.23
CA GLY A 55 16.19 0.76 5.40
C GLY A 55 15.37 -0.17 6.33
N ARG A 56 14.17 -0.57 5.95
CA ARG A 56 13.33 -1.51 6.69
C ARG A 56 13.21 -2.85 5.97
N GLY A 57 13.47 -3.94 6.69
CA GLY A 57 13.41 -5.30 6.11
C GLY A 57 11.97 -5.81 5.88
N SER A 58 11.01 -5.42 6.75
CA SER A 58 9.60 -5.82 6.63
C SER A 58 8.73 -4.61 6.30
N PRO A 59 7.72 -4.76 5.44
CA PRO A 59 6.77 -3.70 5.13
C PRO A 59 5.83 -3.41 6.30
N TYR A 60 5.16 -2.27 6.26
CA TYR A 60 3.93 -2.07 6.98
C TYR A 60 2.80 -2.75 6.22
N PHE A 61 2.09 -3.66 6.87
CA PHE A 61 0.90 -4.29 6.32
C PHE A 61 -0.35 -3.53 6.78
N PHE A 62 -1.33 -3.46 5.90
CA PHE A 62 -2.63 -2.84 6.15
C PHE A 62 -3.74 -3.84 5.86
N CYS A 63 -4.73 -3.90 6.72
CA CYS A 63 -5.87 -4.80 6.56
C CYS A 63 -6.86 -4.32 5.48
N ASP A 64 -6.72 -3.06 5.02
CA ASP A 64 -7.50 -2.49 3.93
C ASP A 64 -6.67 -1.52 3.07
N THR A 65 -7.01 -1.40 1.79
CA THR A 65 -6.39 -0.43 0.88
C THR A 65 -6.69 1.01 1.25
N MET A 66 -7.84 1.29 1.89
CA MET A 66 -8.14 2.63 2.41
C MET A 66 -7.12 3.09 3.45
N GLU A 67 -6.64 2.19 4.31
CA GLU A 67 -5.61 2.49 5.31
C GLU A 67 -4.26 2.84 4.67
N LEU A 68 -3.88 2.11 3.61
CA LEU A 68 -2.70 2.46 2.82
C LEU A 68 -2.81 3.89 2.28
N PHE A 69 -3.91 4.22 1.60
CA PHE A 69 -4.10 5.55 1.01
C PHE A 69 -4.23 6.63 2.07
N ASN A 70 -4.93 6.38 3.17
CA ASN A 70 -4.97 7.30 4.30
C ASN A 70 -3.56 7.61 4.81
N THR A 71 -2.72 6.58 4.94
CA THR A 71 -1.31 6.73 5.33
C THR A 71 -0.50 7.51 4.28
N LEU A 72 -0.66 7.21 2.99
CA LEU A 72 0.11 7.88 1.91
C LEU A 72 -0.29 9.34 1.72
N LEU A 73 -1.57 9.67 1.91
CA LEU A 73 -2.12 11.02 1.73
C LEU A 73 -2.07 11.88 2.99
N ALA A 74 -1.71 11.30 4.14
CA ALA A 74 -1.46 12.06 5.35
C ALA A 74 -0.34 13.09 5.10
N GLY A 75 -0.58 14.36 5.50
CA GLY A 75 0.33 15.49 5.20
C GLY A 75 1.72 15.39 5.83
N GLU A 76 1.92 14.51 6.81
CA GLU A 76 3.19 14.30 7.50
C GLU A 76 3.81 12.95 7.12
N GLN A 77 4.44 12.88 5.95
CA GLN A 77 5.26 11.74 5.58
C GLN A 77 6.63 11.82 6.29
N VAL A 78 6.76 11.18 7.43
CA VAL A 78 8.00 11.17 8.24
C VAL A 78 9.15 10.43 7.54
N ARG A 79 8.84 9.52 6.59
CA ARG A 79 9.83 8.72 5.87
C ARG A 79 9.44 8.54 4.41
N ALA A 80 10.41 8.69 3.52
CA ALA A 80 10.22 8.32 2.12
C ALA A 80 9.92 6.80 2.02
N TRP A 81 8.86 6.46 1.31
CA TRP A 81 8.55 5.08 0.97
C TRP A 81 9.17 4.69 -0.38
N ARG A 82 9.47 3.41 -0.57
CA ARG A 82 10.13 2.86 -1.76
C ARG A 82 9.17 2.16 -2.70
N ALA A 83 8.24 1.40 -2.14
CA ALA A 83 7.25 0.64 -2.89
C ALA A 83 5.96 0.50 -2.07
N ALA A 84 4.83 0.45 -2.75
CA ALA A 84 3.53 0.13 -2.19
C ALA A 84 2.85 -0.92 -3.07
N TYR A 85 2.27 -1.93 -2.45
CA TYR A 85 1.55 -2.99 -3.13
C TYR A 85 0.15 -3.15 -2.56
N VAL A 86 -0.76 -3.54 -3.45
CA VAL A 86 -2.13 -3.92 -3.11
C VAL A 86 -2.45 -5.27 -3.72
N GLN A 87 -3.44 -5.98 -3.20
CA GLN A 87 -3.86 -7.24 -3.80
C GLN A 87 -4.77 -7.02 -5.01
N ASP A 88 -4.53 -7.79 -6.08
CA ASP A 88 -5.40 -7.80 -7.27
C ASP A 88 -6.64 -8.64 -6.97
N MET A 89 -7.76 -7.99 -6.72
CA MET A 89 -9.05 -8.64 -6.43
C MET A 89 -9.73 -9.23 -7.70
N GLY A 90 -9.13 -9.02 -8.85
CA GLY A 90 -9.49 -9.75 -10.06
C GLY A 90 -8.95 -11.18 -10.10
N ALA A 91 -7.98 -11.50 -9.23
CA ALA A 91 -7.30 -12.79 -9.14
C ALA A 91 -7.36 -13.40 -7.73
N ALA A 92 -7.39 -12.59 -6.67
CA ALA A 92 -7.47 -13.05 -5.29
C ALA A 92 -8.92 -13.39 -4.88
N ASP A 93 -9.06 -14.31 -3.94
CA ASP A 93 -10.34 -14.56 -3.27
C ASP A 93 -10.70 -13.39 -2.36
N TRP A 94 -11.95 -12.95 -2.39
CA TRP A 94 -12.39 -11.79 -1.61
C TRP A 94 -12.45 -12.06 -0.11
N GLU A 95 -12.94 -13.24 0.26
CA GLU A 95 -13.18 -13.59 1.66
C GLU A 95 -11.89 -14.00 2.39
N SER A 96 -10.91 -14.52 1.63
CA SER A 96 -9.61 -14.94 2.17
C SER A 96 -8.48 -14.56 1.21
N PRO A 97 -8.22 -13.27 1.01
CA PRO A 97 -7.26 -12.82 0.00
C PRO A 97 -5.81 -13.14 0.41
N GLN A 98 -5.09 -13.81 -0.52
CA GLN A 98 -3.68 -14.15 -0.34
C GLN A 98 -2.92 -13.93 -1.64
N GLY A 99 -1.65 -13.52 -1.55
CA GLY A 99 -0.80 -13.28 -2.72
C GLY A 99 -1.38 -12.24 -3.68
N HIS A 100 -1.17 -12.44 -4.97
CA HIS A 100 -1.67 -11.57 -6.06
C HIS A 100 -1.34 -10.09 -5.88
N TRP A 101 -0.11 -9.81 -5.40
CA TRP A 101 0.37 -8.45 -5.17
C TRP A 101 0.69 -7.74 -6.47
N ILE A 102 0.18 -6.53 -6.61
CA ILE A 102 0.44 -5.63 -7.74
C ILE A 102 0.93 -4.27 -7.23
N ASP A 103 1.71 -3.58 -8.05
CA ASP A 103 2.15 -2.22 -7.73
C ASP A 103 0.96 -1.28 -7.56
N ALA A 104 0.89 -0.58 -6.42
CA ALA A 104 -0.24 0.27 -6.09
C ALA A 104 -0.43 1.42 -7.09
N LYS A 105 0.66 1.98 -7.64
CA LYS A 105 0.58 3.09 -8.62
C LYS A 105 0.02 2.63 -9.96
N GLY A 106 0.24 1.37 -10.32
CA GLY A 106 -0.25 0.77 -11.55
C GLY A 106 -1.69 0.27 -11.49
N ALA A 107 -2.24 0.06 -10.29
CA ALA A 107 -3.55 -0.52 -10.07
C ALA A 107 -4.72 0.41 -10.45
N PHE A 108 -5.88 -0.21 -10.63
CA PHE A 108 -7.19 0.43 -10.75
C PHE A 108 -7.96 0.22 -9.46
N TYR A 109 -8.70 1.22 -9.02
CA TYR A 109 -9.42 1.21 -7.75
C TYR A 109 -10.91 1.45 -7.98
N VAL A 110 -11.77 0.76 -7.24
CA VAL A 110 -13.20 1.07 -7.24
C VAL A 110 -13.58 1.62 -5.88
N HIS A 111 -14.00 2.89 -5.86
CA HIS A 111 -14.48 3.60 -4.67
C HIS A 111 -16.00 3.64 -4.64
N GLY A 112 -16.60 3.43 -3.46
CA GLY A 112 -18.05 3.56 -3.26
C GLY A 112 -18.84 2.33 -3.72
N SER A 113 -18.21 1.16 -3.83
CA SER A 113 -18.93 -0.10 -4.06
C SER A 113 -19.71 -0.54 -2.82
N SER A 114 -20.75 -1.36 -3.02
CA SER A 114 -21.51 -1.97 -1.93
C SER A 114 -20.78 -3.15 -1.26
N ARG A 115 -19.66 -3.61 -1.85
CA ARG A 115 -18.88 -4.70 -1.26
C ARG A 115 -17.90 -4.16 -0.24
N HIS A 116 -17.90 -4.75 0.96
CA HIS A 116 -17.09 -4.29 2.07
C HIS A 116 -15.78 -5.06 2.19
N GLY A 117 -14.74 -4.37 2.67
CA GLY A 117 -13.48 -4.94 3.11
C GLY A 117 -13.46 -5.21 4.61
N SER A 118 -12.28 -5.15 5.21
CA SER A 118 -12.06 -5.50 6.63
C SER A 118 -12.80 -4.58 7.60
N MET A 119 -12.98 -3.33 7.27
CA MET A 119 -13.58 -2.31 8.16
C MET A 119 -14.84 -1.66 7.57
N GLY A 120 -15.51 -2.31 6.64
CA GLY A 120 -16.68 -1.77 5.94
C GLY A 120 -16.33 -1.29 4.54
N PRO A 121 -16.66 -0.06 4.14
CA PRO A 121 -16.33 0.47 2.83
C PRO A 121 -14.84 0.33 2.53
N THR A 122 -14.49 -0.05 1.29
CA THR A 122 -13.11 -0.28 0.86
C THR A 122 -12.86 0.29 -0.54
N LEU A 123 -11.58 0.46 -0.88
CA LEU A 123 -11.11 0.67 -2.25
C LEU A 123 -10.73 -0.67 -2.86
N ALA A 124 -11.64 -1.31 -3.60
CA ALA A 124 -11.34 -2.56 -4.30
C ALA A 124 -10.26 -2.32 -5.36
N SER A 125 -9.17 -3.10 -5.34
CA SER A 125 -8.00 -2.93 -6.20
C SER A 125 -7.91 -4.03 -7.26
N PHE A 126 -7.51 -3.66 -8.48
CA PHE A 126 -7.47 -4.53 -9.65
C PHE A 126 -6.23 -4.26 -10.50
N GLY A 127 -5.64 -5.32 -11.05
CA GLY A 127 -4.53 -5.21 -12.00
C GLY A 127 -4.97 -4.77 -13.40
N GLN A 128 -6.23 -4.96 -13.75
CA GLN A 128 -6.78 -4.65 -15.08
C GLN A 128 -8.02 -3.77 -14.98
N GLU A 129 -8.09 -2.76 -15.84
CA GLU A 129 -9.23 -1.84 -15.88
C GLU A 129 -10.55 -2.52 -16.18
N VAL A 130 -10.54 -3.51 -17.09
CA VAL A 130 -11.74 -4.28 -17.45
C VAL A 130 -12.35 -5.00 -16.24
N GLN A 131 -11.52 -5.50 -15.33
CA GLN A 131 -11.97 -6.16 -14.10
C GLN A 131 -12.54 -5.13 -13.10
N ALA A 132 -11.88 -3.98 -12.93
CA ALA A 132 -12.39 -2.87 -12.11
C ALA A 132 -13.74 -2.37 -12.62
N GLN A 133 -13.89 -2.20 -13.94
CA GLN A 133 -15.16 -1.81 -14.56
C GLN A 133 -16.26 -2.88 -14.40
N ALA A 134 -15.91 -4.16 -14.53
CA ALA A 134 -16.85 -5.26 -14.29
C ALA A 134 -17.35 -5.26 -12.83
N PHE A 135 -16.43 -5.12 -11.89
CA PHE A 135 -16.76 -5.02 -10.46
C PHE A 135 -17.64 -3.79 -10.16
N ALA A 136 -17.32 -2.63 -10.74
CA ALA A 136 -18.13 -1.41 -10.56
C ALA A 136 -19.54 -1.53 -11.15
N ARG A 137 -19.71 -2.29 -12.25
CA ARG A 137 -21.06 -2.58 -12.80
C ARG A 137 -21.88 -3.49 -11.89
N GLU A 138 -21.24 -4.42 -11.19
CA GLU A 138 -21.92 -5.39 -10.32
C GLU A 138 -22.22 -4.82 -8.93
N TYR A 139 -21.25 -4.13 -8.33
CA TYR A 139 -21.32 -3.66 -6.95
C TYR A 139 -21.47 -2.14 -6.82
N GLY A 140 -21.56 -1.43 -7.92
CA GLY A 140 -21.54 0.04 -7.92
C GLY A 140 -20.16 0.62 -7.72
N GLY A 141 -20.11 1.93 -7.60
CA GLY A 141 -18.88 2.69 -7.39
C GLY A 141 -18.28 3.27 -8.66
N LYS A 142 -17.13 3.92 -8.49
CA LYS A 142 -16.40 4.62 -9.55
C LYS A 142 -14.99 4.09 -9.64
N VAL A 143 -14.54 3.80 -10.86
CA VAL A 143 -13.15 3.41 -11.13
C VAL A 143 -12.25 4.64 -11.07
N LEU A 144 -11.15 4.53 -10.34
CA LEU A 144 -10.14 5.57 -10.13
C LEU A 144 -8.74 5.01 -10.44
N ARG A 145 -7.82 5.90 -10.79
CA ARG A 145 -6.37 5.64 -10.77
C ARG A 145 -5.79 6.06 -9.42
N PHE A 146 -4.57 5.62 -9.14
CA PHE A 146 -3.85 5.91 -7.90
C PHE A 146 -3.83 7.41 -7.56
N ASP A 147 -3.53 8.26 -8.53
CA ASP A 147 -3.42 9.72 -8.41
C ASP A 147 -4.78 10.45 -8.34
N GLN A 148 -5.87 9.73 -8.54
CA GLN A 148 -7.24 10.26 -8.44
C GLN A 148 -7.90 9.97 -7.09
N VAL A 149 -7.24 9.20 -6.22
CA VAL A 149 -7.73 8.95 -4.87
C VAL A 149 -7.43 10.17 -4.00
N THR A 150 -8.46 10.68 -3.32
CA THR A 150 -8.35 11.88 -2.47
C THR A 150 -8.45 11.54 -0.98
N PRO A 151 -7.95 12.40 -0.07
CA PRO A 151 -8.06 12.17 1.38
C PRO A 151 -9.50 11.94 1.86
N GLU A 152 -10.47 12.65 1.29
CA GLU A 152 -11.88 12.54 1.67
C GLU A 152 -12.48 11.18 1.31
N GLN A 153 -11.95 10.52 0.25
CA GLN A 153 -12.41 9.20 -0.18
C GLN A 153 -11.88 8.07 0.71
N VAL A 154 -10.83 8.34 1.48
CA VAL A 154 -10.17 7.36 2.35
C VAL A 154 -10.19 7.80 3.82
N ASP A 155 -11.11 8.66 4.18
CA ASP A 155 -11.33 9.06 5.56
C ASP A 155 -11.84 7.87 6.39
N LEU A 156 -11.04 7.46 7.36
CA LEU A 156 -11.33 6.33 8.25
C LEU A 156 -12.26 6.72 9.42
N SER A 157 -12.55 8.00 9.61
CA SER A 157 -13.39 8.48 10.74
C SER A 157 -14.83 7.97 10.69
N GLY A 158 -15.34 7.61 9.51
CA GLY A 158 -16.68 7.05 9.30
C GLY A 158 -16.85 5.62 9.82
N GLY A 159 -15.79 4.83 9.95
CA GLY A 159 -15.84 3.45 10.46
C GLY A 159 -16.28 3.36 11.93
N ALA A 160 -15.85 4.31 12.76
CA ALA A 160 -16.22 4.38 14.18
C ALA A 160 -17.69 4.74 14.43
N MET A 161 -18.39 5.28 13.43
CA MET A 161 -19.80 5.70 13.56
C MET A 161 -20.79 4.57 13.29
N HIS A 162 -20.37 3.47 12.66
CA HIS A 162 -21.25 2.32 12.42
C HIS A 162 -21.38 1.38 13.62
N ASP A 163 -20.40 1.37 14.52
CA ASP A 163 -20.40 0.49 15.69
C ASP A 163 -21.27 0.99 16.85
N MET A 164 -21.75 2.24 16.79
CA MET A 164 -22.62 2.83 17.84
C MET A 164 -24.13 2.62 17.60
N ARG A 165 -24.53 1.72 16.70
CA ARG A 165 -25.94 1.40 16.40
C ARG A 165 -26.33 -0.06 16.69
N MET A 166 -25.59 -0.75 17.55
CA MET A 166 -26.06 -2.01 18.13
C MET A 166 -26.50 -1.85 19.57
#